data_81e8b1ac1413f9e74242ca9b89cb9343
#
_entry.id   81e8b1ac1413f9e74242ca9b89cb9343
#
_cell.length_a   1.000
_cell.length_b   1.000
_cell.length_c   1.000
_cell.angle_alpha   90.00
_cell.angle_beta   90.00
_cell.angle_gamma   90.00
#
_symmetry.space_group_name_H-M   'P 1'
#
loop_
_entity.id
_entity.type
_entity.pdbx_description
1 polymer ?
#
loop_
_entity_poly.entity_id
_entity_poly.type
_entity_poly.pdbx_seq_one_letter_code
_entity_poly.pdbx_strand_id
1 'polypeptide(L)'
;LEKNNDGKLTITDKNENGKLIATGSRYGAGIGGGNQRNGSNITITGGEITAIGGYSGAGIGGGNYKDGNDINIAGGKVTATGGDYGAGIGGGNQGNGKNITITGGEVTAAGGTNGAGIGGGLRKEGEKITVSGDATLKVQGGSGDGWDGAGAGIGNGGNHNGEFSGSYIPVNGAETEPDTSNLTTGKIEYYAPGADMTKDKPTSTTLGSRQPEPASPGETAAPVEYRMQTSASEPVQGNGKSTGYKAPVQGHFYQVVGQDGKAMIFATAQKKDVLAIATDSDFAMLTGKMEDIEALRKQGVRRIIFATKRATSTFLLSELLEKRAYGEIWSLIHDGENVAFTAVEK
;
A
#
# COMPACT_ATOMS: atom_id res chain seq x y z
N LEU A 1 27.57 -3.51 -2.82
CA LEU A 1 27.74 -2.96 -4.17
C LEU A 1 27.80 -1.44 -4.08
N GLU A 2 29.03 -0.90 -4.08
CA GLU A 2 29.24 0.55 -3.95
C GLU A 2 29.16 1.24 -5.32
N LYS A 3 28.54 2.42 -5.35
CA LYS A 3 28.50 3.29 -6.53
C LYS A 3 29.09 4.68 -6.22
N ASN A 4 29.64 5.34 -7.22
CA ASN A 4 30.06 6.73 -7.09
C ASN A 4 28.84 7.66 -7.05
N ASN A 5 28.94 8.79 -6.32
CA ASN A 5 27.83 9.70 -6.02
C ASN A 5 26.96 10.05 -7.23
N ASP A 6 27.57 10.38 -8.39
CA ASP A 6 26.86 10.89 -9.56
C ASP A 6 26.57 9.82 -10.62
N GLY A 7 27.03 8.57 -10.41
CA GLY A 7 26.77 7.47 -11.33
C GLY A 7 25.32 6.98 -11.24
N LYS A 8 24.78 6.48 -12.36
CA LYS A 8 23.54 5.69 -12.38
C LYS A 8 23.87 4.22 -12.17
N LEU A 9 23.17 3.56 -11.27
CA LEU A 9 23.20 2.11 -11.09
C LEU A 9 21.89 1.51 -11.58
N THR A 10 21.97 0.59 -12.54
CA THR A 10 20.80 -0.17 -12.96
C THR A 10 21.05 -1.65 -12.74
N ILE A 11 20.15 -2.29 -12.03
CA ILE A 11 20.11 -3.73 -11.81
C ILE A 11 18.92 -4.28 -12.59
N THR A 12 19.18 -5.18 -13.52
CA THR A 12 18.16 -5.80 -14.36
C THR A 12 18.44 -7.30 -14.47
N ASP A 13 17.39 -8.07 -14.59
CA ASP A 13 17.46 -9.49 -14.88
C ASP A 13 16.55 -9.80 -16.07
N LYS A 14 17.16 -10.23 -17.18
CA LYS A 14 16.43 -10.57 -18.41
C LYS A 14 15.84 -11.98 -18.39
N ASN A 15 16.35 -12.85 -17.51
CA ASN A 15 16.00 -14.26 -17.50
C ASN A 15 15.24 -14.67 -16.23
N GLU A 16 14.93 -13.73 -15.35
CA GLU A 16 14.18 -13.89 -14.09
C GLU A 16 14.79 -14.87 -13.06
N ASN A 17 16.05 -15.30 -13.26
CA ASN A 17 16.76 -16.26 -12.43
C ASN A 17 17.99 -15.65 -11.71
N GLY A 18 18.28 -14.38 -11.96
CA GLY A 18 19.43 -13.69 -11.40
C GLY A 18 19.27 -13.44 -9.92
N LYS A 19 20.30 -13.77 -9.15
CA LYS A 19 20.35 -13.53 -7.71
C LYS A 19 21.53 -12.64 -7.36
N LEU A 20 21.27 -11.58 -6.59
CA LEU A 20 22.27 -10.67 -6.06
C LEU A 20 22.15 -10.60 -4.55
N ILE A 21 23.25 -10.91 -3.85
CA ILE A 21 23.36 -10.68 -2.42
C ILE A 21 24.45 -9.62 -2.23
N ALA A 22 24.11 -8.51 -1.60
CA ALA A 22 25.04 -7.40 -1.37
C ALA A 22 24.99 -6.99 0.09
N THR A 23 26.12 -7.09 0.77
CA THR A 23 26.28 -6.65 2.15
C THR A 23 27.21 -5.43 2.18
N GLY A 24 26.80 -4.38 2.86
CA GLY A 24 27.59 -3.17 3.03
C GLY A 24 28.78 -3.38 3.99
N SER A 25 29.84 -2.64 3.78
CA SER A 25 30.86 -2.46 4.81
C SER A 25 30.26 -1.75 6.04
N ARG A 26 30.97 -1.70 7.16
CA ARG A 26 30.47 -1.11 8.42
C ARG A 26 29.69 0.20 8.26
N TYR A 27 30.11 1.06 7.33
CA TYR A 27 29.53 2.39 7.09
C TYR A 27 28.87 2.55 5.72
N GLY A 28 28.77 1.48 4.95
CA GLY A 28 28.25 1.49 3.60
C GLY A 28 26.87 0.85 3.50
N ALA A 29 26.13 1.25 2.48
CA ALA A 29 24.91 0.57 2.08
C ALA A 29 25.22 -0.81 1.47
N GLY A 30 24.28 -1.75 1.53
CA GLY A 30 24.36 -3.00 0.80
C GLY A 30 24.46 -2.75 -0.71
N ILE A 31 23.56 -1.91 -1.23
CA ILE A 31 23.57 -1.40 -2.59
C ILE A 31 23.47 0.12 -2.54
N GLY A 32 24.49 0.82 -3.04
CA GLY A 32 24.46 2.29 -3.12
C GLY A 32 25.72 2.97 -2.60
N GLY A 33 25.58 3.89 -1.67
CA GLY A 33 26.68 4.70 -1.15
C GLY A 33 27.59 3.94 -0.20
N GLY A 34 28.90 4.08 -0.37
CA GLY A 34 29.89 3.71 0.65
C GLY A 34 29.88 4.71 1.80
N ASN A 35 30.89 4.62 2.70
CA ASN A 35 31.02 5.55 3.81
C ASN A 35 31.03 7.01 3.31
N GLN A 36 30.15 7.85 3.87
CA GLN A 36 29.98 9.26 3.51
C GLN A 36 29.68 9.52 2.01
N ARG A 37 28.96 8.58 1.36
CA ARG A 37 28.50 8.71 -0.03
C ARG A 37 27.00 8.51 -0.15
N ASN A 38 26.37 9.33 -0.99
CA ASN A 38 24.95 9.17 -1.30
C ASN A 38 24.69 7.90 -2.12
N GLY A 39 23.57 7.28 -1.87
CA GLY A 39 23.05 6.19 -2.69
C GLY A 39 21.92 6.70 -3.59
N SER A 40 22.25 7.45 -4.62
CA SER A 40 21.24 8.08 -5.50
C SER A 40 21.25 7.49 -6.90
N ASN A 41 20.17 7.69 -7.67
CA ASN A 41 20.04 7.22 -9.05
C ASN A 41 20.17 5.67 -9.18
N ILE A 42 19.46 4.95 -8.33
CA ILE A 42 19.42 3.49 -8.33
C ILE A 42 18.11 3.02 -8.97
N THR A 43 18.23 2.16 -9.99
CA THR A 43 17.07 1.56 -10.66
C THR A 43 17.18 0.04 -10.58
N ILE A 44 16.11 -0.63 -10.15
CA ILE A 44 15.99 -2.08 -10.09
C ILE A 44 14.77 -2.47 -10.92
N THR A 45 14.95 -3.35 -11.91
CA THR A 45 13.88 -3.77 -12.81
C THR A 45 13.63 -5.28 -12.78
N GLY A 46 14.40 -6.06 -12.02
CA GLY A 46 14.22 -7.51 -11.92
C GLY A 46 15.28 -8.19 -11.08
N GLY A 47 15.15 -9.49 -10.92
CA GLY A 47 16.05 -10.36 -10.14
C GLY A 47 15.63 -10.58 -8.69
N GLU A 48 16.23 -11.59 -8.06
CA GLU A 48 16.13 -11.82 -6.62
C GLU A 48 17.27 -11.08 -5.92
N ILE A 49 16.96 -10.00 -5.21
CA ILE A 49 17.95 -9.09 -4.62
C ILE A 49 17.84 -9.13 -3.09
N THR A 50 18.96 -9.40 -2.43
CA THR A 50 19.11 -9.23 -0.98
C THR A 50 20.17 -8.19 -0.73
N ALA A 51 19.78 -7.07 -0.12
CA ALA A 51 20.65 -5.96 0.21
C ALA A 51 20.67 -5.72 1.72
N ILE A 52 21.83 -5.85 2.34
CA ILE A 52 22.01 -5.70 3.78
C ILE A 52 22.95 -4.52 4.02
N GLY A 53 22.49 -3.50 4.71
CA GLY A 53 23.34 -2.37 5.13
C GLY A 53 24.39 -2.80 6.13
N GLY A 54 25.56 -2.16 6.11
CA GLY A 54 26.47 -2.19 7.24
C GLY A 54 25.89 -1.40 8.42
N TYR A 55 26.53 -1.42 9.58
CA TYR A 55 26.06 -0.82 10.85
C TYR A 55 25.38 0.57 10.70
N SER A 56 25.91 1.43 9.86
CA SER A 56 25.38 2.78 9.62
C SER A 56 24.84 3.00 8.21
N GLY A 57 24.74 1.97 7.39
CA GLY A 57 24.29 2.07 6.00
C GLY A 57 22.84 1.64 5.80
N ALA A 58 22.21 2.13 4.76
CA ALA A 58 20.94 1.61 4.28
C ALA A 58 21.10 0.21 3.67
N GLY A 59 20.05 -0.59 3.61
CA GLY A 59 20.04 -1.78 2.77
C GLY A 59 20.27 -1.39 1.30
N ILE A 60 19.42 -0.51 0.78
CA ILE A 60 19.56 0.12 -0.54
C ILE A 60 19.51 1.64 -0.36
N GLY A 61 20.57 2.35 -0.72
CA GLY A 61 20.59 3.81 -0.62
C GLY A 61 21.87 4.39 -0.04
N GLY A 62 21.76 5.27 0.94
CA GLY A 62 22.87 6.04 1.51
C GLY A 62 23.78 5.24 2.43
N GLY A 63 25.07 5.58 2.41
CA GLY A 63 26.00 5.19 3.46
C GLY A 63 25.89 6.10 4.69
N ASN A 64 26.83 5.95 5.63
CA ASN A 64 26.86 6.73 6.86
C ASN A 64 26.83 8.25 6.60
N TYR A 65 25.91 8.98 7.26
CA TYR A 65 25.65 10.42 7.12
C TYR A 65 25.20 10.86 5.73
N LYS A 66 24.61 9.96 4.95
CA LYS A 66 24.25 10.26 3.56
C LYS A 66 22.88 9.76 3.14
N ASP A 67 22.33 10.48 2.18
CA ASP A 67 20.99 10.28 1.67
C ASP A 67 20.91 9.12 0.67
N GLY A 68 19.73 8.51 0.64
CA GLY A 68 19.31 7.61 -0.44
C GLY A 68 18.18 8.27 -1.24
N ASN A 69 18.51 8.81 -2.41
CA ASN A 69 17.57 9.57 -3.20
C ASN A 69 17.43 8.98 -4.61
N ASP A 70 16.29 9.28 -5.26
CA ASP A 70 16.06 8.87 -6.64
C ASP A 70 16.23 7.35 -6.83
N ILE A 71 15.58 6.59 -5.96
CA ILE A 71 15.57 5.12 -5.99
C ILE A 71 14.28 4.66 -6.66
N ASN A 72 14.42 3.91 -7.77
CA ASN A 72 13.30 3.37 -8.51
C ASN A 72 13.35 1.83 -8.53
N ILE A 73 12.28 1.18 -8.04
CA ILE A 73 12.10 -0.27 -8.10
C ILE A 73 10.86 -0.55 -8.96
N ALA A 74 11.10 -1.12 -10.14
CA ALA A 74 10.05 -1.39 -11.11
C ALA A 74 9.76 -2.90 -11.26
N GLY A 75 10.43 -3.75 -10.50
CA GLY A 75 10.21 -5.20 -10.53
C GLY A 75 11.25 -5.97 -9.75
N GLY A 76 11.12 -7.30 -9.77
CA GLY A 76 11.97 -8.23 -9.02
C GLY A 76 11.47 -8.54 -7.63
N LYS A 77 12.21 -9.43 -6.95
CA LYS A 77 12.00 -9.75 -5.55
C LYS A 77 13.12 -9.14 -4.72
N VAL A 78 12.82 -8.06 -4.02
CA VAL A 78 13.82 -7.24 -3.32
C VAL A 78 13.63 -7.37 -1.81
N THR A 79 14.69 -7.80 -1.12
CA THR A 79 14.77 -7.78 0.33
C THR A 79 15.86 -6.79 0.73
N ALA A 80 15.49 -5.73 1.43
CA ALA A 80 16.40 -4.67 1.86
C ALA A 80 16.32 -4.50 3.37
N THR A 81 17.45 -4.69 4.05
CA THR A 81 17.57 -4.53 5.50
C THR A 81 18.61 -3.46 5.82
N GLY A 82 18.22 -2.45 6.56
CA GLY A 82 19.12 -1.42 7.06
C GLY A 82 20.07 -1.95 8.13
N GLY A 83 21.25 -1.35 8.26
CA GLY A 83 22.06 -1.49 9.46
C GLY A 83 21.42 -0.72 10.62
N ASP A 84 21.95 -0.82 11.84
CA ASP A 84 21.29 -0.32 13.08
C ASP A 84 20.70 1.08 12.96
N TYR A 85 21.33 1.98 12.24
CA TYR A 85 20.88 3.36 12.06
C TYR A 85 20.40 3.70 10.65
N GLY A 86 20.38 2.71 9.76
CA GLY A 86 20.01 2.90 8.37
C GLY A 86 18.57 2.48 8.07
N ALA A 87 17.99 3.07 7.05
CA ALA A 87 16.72 2.61 6.47
C ALA A 87 16.91 1.28 5.72
N GLY A 88 15.85 0.49 5.58
CA GLY A 88 15.85 -0.63 4.64
C GLY A 88 16.12 -0.13 3.21
N ILE A 89 15.32 0.85 2.77
CA ILE A 89 15.49 1.55 1.49
C ILE A 89 15.47 3.05 1.78
N GLY A 90 16.56 3.76 1.47
CA GLY A 90 16.63 5.21 1.67
C GLY A 90 17.92 5.69 2.33
N GLY A 91 17.82 6.46 3.39
CA GLY A 91 18.97 7.07 4.08
C GLY A 91 19.79 6.09 4.90
N GLY A 92 21.09 6.28 4.95
CA GLY A 92 21.94 5.70 5.99
C GLY A 92 21.78 6.44 7.31
N ASN A 93 22.63 6.15 8.30
CA ASN A 93 22.65 6.89 9.56
C ASN A 93 22.65 8.40 9.30
N GLN A 94 21.73 9.13 9.89
CA GLN A 94 21.52 10.56 9.68
C GLN A 94 21.41 11.01 8.21
N GLY A 95 20.91 10.15 7.32
CA GLY A 95 20.61 10.42 5.93
C GLY A 95 19.10 10.40 5.65
N ASN A 96 18.64 11.24 4.76
CA ASN A 96 17.25 11.25 4.32
C ASN A 96 17.00 10.20 3.23
N GLY A 97 15.73 9.76 3.10
CA GLY A 97 15.26 9.00 1.95
C GLY A 97 14.25 9.82 1.16
N LYS A 98 14.60 10.21 -0.08
CA LYS A 98 13.73 11.10 -0.88
C LYS A 98 13.56 10.60 -2.31
N ASN A 99 12.39 10.88 -2.92
CA ASN A 99 12.07 10.49 -4.29
C ASN A 99 12.23 8.96 -4.50
N ILE A 100 11.64 8.18 -3.61
CA ILE A 100 11.64 6.72 -3.72
C ILE A 100 10.37 6.29 -4.42
N THR A 101 10.50 5.61 -5.56
CA THR A 101 9.38 5.17 -6.38
C THR A 101 9.42 3.66 -6.53
N ILE A 102 8.32 2.99 -6.20
CA ILE A 102 8.17 1.53 -6.35
C ILE A 102 6.93 1.29 -7.21
N THR A 103 7.13 0.77 -8.42
CA THR A 103 6.06 0.61 -9.40
C THR A 103 5.69 -0.85 -9.67
N GLY A 104 6.44 -1.79 -9.14
CA GLY A 104 6.18 -3.22 -9.29
C GLY A 104 7.14 -4.07 -8.47
N GLY A 105 6.93 -5.39 -8.51
CA GLY A 105 7.72 -6.38 -7.80
C GLY A 105 7.28 -6.65 -6.35
N GLU A 106 7.96 -7.60 -5.73
CA GLU A 106 7.80 -7.95 -4.31
C GLU A 106 8.92 -7.30 -3.50
N VAL A 107 8.61 -6.33 -2.65
CA VAL A 107 9.61 -5.60 -1.86
C VAL A 107 9.40 -5.83 -0.38
N THR A 108 10.42 -6.35 0.29
CA THR A 108 10.48 -6.42 1.74
C THR A 108 11.53 -5.45 2.23
N ALA A 109 11.14 -4.45 3.01
CA ALA A 109 12.00 -3.41 3.51
C ALA A 109 11.92 -3.33 5.04
N ALA A 110 13.02 -3.64 5.72
CA ALA A 110 13.17 -3.53 7.16
C ALA A 110 14.22 -2.46 7.52
N GLY A 111 13.82 -1.51 8.32
CA GLY A 111 14.79 -0.57 8.94
C GLY A 111 15.68 -1.29 9.95
N GLY A 112 16.85 -0.74 10.17
CA GLY A 112 17.64 -1.10 11.34
C GLY A 112 17.02 -0.54 12.62
N THR A 113 17.69 -0.65 13.77
CA THR A 113 17.13 -0.35 15.10
C THR A 113 16.36 0.98 15.17
N ASN A 114 16.88 2.04 14.55
CA ASN A 114 16.22 3.36 14.53
C ASN A 114 15.85 3.82 13.11
N GLY A 115 16.13 3.02 12.08
CA GLY A 115 15.84 3.37 10.69
C GLY A 115 14.40 3.10 10.30
N ALA A 116 13.89 3.81 9.30
CA ALA A 116 12.62 3.50 8.65
C ALA A 116 12.76 2.23 7.78
N GLY A 117 11.65 1.52 7.55
CA GLY A 117 11.60 0.47 6.52
C GLY A 117 11.93 1.07 5.14
N ILE A 118 11.18 2.11 4.76
CA ILE A 118 11.44 2.92 3.56
C ILE A 118 11.45 4.39 3.98
N GLY A 119 12.56 5.09 3.76
CA GLY A 119 12.64 6.52 4.09
C GLY A 119 13.92 6.93 4.79
N GLY A 120 13.82 7.63 5.91
CA GLY A 120 14.95 8.18 6.66
C GLY A 120 15.70 7.15 7.48
N GLY A 121 17.01 7.31 7.62
CA GLY A 121 17.79 6.70 8.68
C GLY A 121 17.56 7.43 10.01
N LEU A 122 18.35 7.06 11.05
CA LEU A 122 18.27 7.67 12.38
C LEU A 122 18.12 9.19 12.29
N ARG A 123 17.07 9.75 12.93
CA ARG A 123 16.77 11.19 13.06
C ARG A 123 16.58 11.94 11.75
N LYS A 124 16.19 11.21 10.68
CA LYS A 124 16.04 11.79 9.35
C LYS A 124 14.71 11.42 8.71
N GLU A 125 14.40 12.14 7.65
CA GLU A 125 13.08 12.15 7.03
C GLU A 125 13.00 11.22 5.83
N GLY A 126 11.80 10.66 5.63
CA GLY A 126 11.38 10.03 4.40
C GLY A 126 10.36 10.91 3.69
N GLU A 127 10.67 11.34 2.47
CA GLU A 127 9.83 12.27 1.72
C GLU A 127 9.63 11.81 0.28
N LYS A 128 8.47 12.15 -0.30
CA LYS A 128 8.15 11.86 -1.70
C LYS A 128 8.32 10.39 -2.04
N ILE A 129 7.64 9.55 -1.28
CA ILE A 129 7.61 8.10 -1.50
C ILE A 129 6.35 7.79 -2.28
N THR A 130 6.49 7.12 -3.43
CA THR A 130 5.40 6.73 -4.31
C THR A 130 5.39 5.21 -4.46
N VAL A 131 4.23 4.60 -4.28
CA VAL A 131 4.00 3.18 -4.54
C VAL A 131 2.85 3.05 -5.53
N SER A 132 3.09 2.39 -6.66
CA SER A 132 2.11 2.33 -7.74
C SER A 132 2.16 0.98 -8.47
N GLY A 133 1.28 0.81 -9.45
CA GLY A 133 1.22 -0.42 -10.25
C GLY A 133 0.81 -1.65 -9.44
N ASP A 134 1.51 -2.74 -9.65
CA ASP A 134 1.31 -4.03 -8.98
C ASP A 134 2.30 -4.28 -7.83
N ALA A 135 2.98 -3.24 -7.37
CA ALA A 135 3.98 -3.35 -6.31
C ALA A 135 3.40 -3.94 -5.02
N THR A 136 4.00 -5.01 -4.53
CA THR A 136 3.64 -5.64 -3.26
C THR A 136 4.74 -5.41 -2.24
N LEU A 137 4.43 -4.69 -1.17
CA LEU A 137 5.39 -4.28 -0.16
C LEU A 137 5.09 -4.91 1.20
N LYS A 138 6.16 -5.33 1.88
CA LYS A 138 6.18 -5.58 3.32
C LYS A 138 7.15 -4.60 3.93
N VAL A 139 6.69 -3.78 4.85
CA VAL A 139 7.49 -2.71 5.44
C VAL A 139 7.47 -2.76 6.97
N GLN A 140 8.64 -2.54 7.56
CA GLN A 140 8.84 -2.56 9.00
C GLN A 140 9.89 -1.53 9.38
N GLY A 141 9.58 -0.65 10.31
CA GLY A 141 10.57 0.21 10.96
C GLY A 141 11.34 -0.52 12.06
N GLY A 142 12.44 0.03 12.47
CA GLY A 142 13.22 -0.48 13.60
C GLY A 142 12.51 -0.29 14.94
N SER A 143 12.94 -1.01 15.97
CA SER A 143 12.28 -1.07 17.29
C SER A 143 12.65 0.06 18.26
N GLY A 144 13.66 0.88 17.92
CA GLY A 144 14.27 1.82 18.86
C GLY A 144 15.31 1.14 19.78
N ASP A 145 16.17 1.93 20.41
CA ASP A 145 17.25 1.45 21.30
C ASP A 145 17.13 1.97 22.74
N GLY A 146 16.05 2.65 23.06
CA GLY A 146 15.83 3.26 24.37
C GLY A 146 16.38 4.68 24.49
N TRP A 147 17.26 5.10 23.59
CA TRP A 147 17.75 6.49 23.44
C TRP A 147 16.98 7.22 22.36
N ASP A 148 16.94 6.60 21.17
CA ASP A 148 16.14 7.04 20.04
C ASP A 148 14.94 6.09 19.86
N GLY A 149 13.85 6.63 19.38
CA GLY A 149 12.61 5.89 19.15
C GLY A 149 12.69 4.92 17.98
N ALA A 150 11.62 4.18 17.78
CA ALA A 150 11.41 3.29 16.64
C ALA A 150 11.37 4.07 15.33
N GLY A 151 11.84 3.48 14.23
CA GLY A 151 11.63 4.00 12.89
C GLY A 151 10.20 3.73 12.39
N ALA A 152 9.74 4.51 11.41
CA ALA A 152 8.49 4.30 10.71
C ALA A 152 8.56 3.09 9.75
N GLY A 153 7.45 2.47 9.44
CA GLY A 153 7.38 1.51 8.32
C GLY A 153 7.74 2.20 7.00
N ILE A 154 7.04 3.28 6.70
CA ILE A 154 7.38 4.23 5.62
C ILE A 154 7.40 5.63 6.22
N GLY A 155 8.51 6.34 6.12
CA GLY A 155 8.62 7.70 6.67
C GLY A 155 9.94 7.98 7.35
N ASN A 156 9.88 8.52 8.56
CA ASN A 156 11.04 9.02 9.28
C ASN A 156 11.71 7.93 10.11
N GLY A 157 13.02 8.05 10.31
CA GLY A 157 13.74 7.30 11.32
C GLY A 157 13.39 7.78 12.73
N GLY A 158 13.65 6.92 13.74
CA GLY A 158 13.48 7.25 15.14
C GLY A 158 14.38 8.40 15.59
N ASN A 159 13.95 9.13 16.61
CA ASN A 159 14.59 10.32 17.11
C ASN A 159 14.49 10.39 18.64
N HIS A 160 15.01 11.43 19.25
CA HIS A 160 14.77 11.76 20.65
C HIS A 160 14.51 13.26 20.83
N ASN A 161 13.75 13.60 21.87
CA ASN A 161 13.63 14.95 22.37
C ASN A 161 14.49 15.09 23.63
N GLY A 162 15.21 16.19 23.75
CA GLY A 162 15.99 16.55 24.94
C GLY A 162 17.31 17.19 24.57
N GLU A 163 17.50 18.42 25.03
CA GLU A 163 18.78 19.11 24.99
C GLU A 163 19.46 18.98 26.35
N PHE A 164 20.69 18.46 26.36
CA PHE A 164 21.77 18.63 27.33
C PHE A 164 21.49 18.49 28.85
N SER A 165 20.36 18.01 29.33
CA SER A 165 20.14 17.84 30.78
C SER A 165 19.95 16.39 31.25
N GLY A 166 20.41 15.40 30.48
CA GLY A 166 20.52 14.01 30.95
C GLY A 166 19.23 13.18 30.89
N SER A 167 18.15 13.65 30.30
CA SER A 167 16.95 12.87 30.09
C SER A 167 16.57 12.91 28.61
N TYR A 168 16.99 11.87 27.87
CA TYR A 168 16.54 11.65 26.50
C TYR A 168 15.16 10.98 26.54
N ILE A 169 14.21 11.55 25.78
CA ILE A 169 12.89 10.94 25.57
C ILE A 169 12.85 10.38 24.14
N PRO A 170 12.81 9.06 23.97
CA PRO A 170 12.70 8.46 22.64
C PRO A 170 11.44 8.96 21.92
N VAL A 171 11.59 9.32 20.63
CA VAL A 171 10.50 9.76 19.76
C VAL A 171 10.48 8.86 18.54
N ASN A 172 9.37 8.17 18.34
CA ASN A 172 9.21 7.33 17.16
C ASN A 172 9.17 8.18 15.89
N GLY A 173 9.73 7.66 14.82
CA GLY A 173 9.66 8.26 13.49
C GLY A 173 8.22 8.39 13.03
N ALA A 174 7.87 9.56 12.50
CA ALA A 174 6.55 9.78 11.95
C ALA A 174 6.36 8.95 10.67
N GLU A 175 5.22 8.24 10.58
CA GLU A 175 4.80 7.61 9.34
C GLU A 175 4.50 8.70 8.30
N THR A 176 4.98 8.48 7.08
CA THR A 176 4.64 9.30 5.91
C THR A 176 3.71 8.48 5.04
N GLU A 177 2.54 9.00 4.75
CA GLU A 177 1.66 8.35 3.78
C GLU A 177 2.32 8.40 2.40
N PRO A 178 2.65 7.25 1.78
CA PRO A 178 3.17 7.24 0.43
C PRO A 178 2.07 7.65 -0.55
N ASP A 179 2.46 8.26 -1.67
CA ASP A 179 1.53 8.45 -2.78
C ASP A 179 1.20 7.09 -3.40
N THR A 180 -0.02 6.62 -3.16
CA THR A 180 -0.57 5.36 -3.68
C THR A 180 -1.67 5.59 -4.69
N SER A 181 -1.80 6.81 -5.23
CA SER A 181 -2.86 7.19 -6.16
C SER A 181 -2.94 6.31 -7.41
N ASN A 182 -1.82 5.73 -7.81
CA ASN A 182 -1.68 4.84 -8.96
C ASN A 182 -1.34 3.38 -8.55
N LEU A 183 -1.56 2.98 -7.31
CA LEU A 183 -1.43 1.59 -6.89
C LEU A 183 -2.64 0.80 -7.41
N THR A 184 -2.41 -0.20 -8.27
CA THR A 184 -3.46 -0.93 -8.97
C THR A 184 -3.80 -2.26 -8.30
N THR A 185 -3.03 -3.31 -8.58
CA THR A 185 -3.22 -4.65 -8.00
C THR A 185 -2.28 -4.95 -6.83
N GLY A 186 -1.38 -4.01 -6.54
CA GLY A 186 -0.42 -4.13 -5.47
C GLY A 186 -1.00 -3.90 -4.07
N LYS A 187 -0.15 -4.07 -3.07
CA LYS A 187 -0.48 -3.81 -1.67
C LYS A 187 0.73 -3.36 -0.86
N ILE A 188 0.49 -2.69 0.25
CA ILE A 188 1.50 -2.37 1.26
C ILE A 188 1.05 -2.97 2.59
N GLU A 189 1.85 -3.86 3.15
CA GLU A 189 1.65 -4.46 4.47
C GLU A 189 2.64 -3.83 5.45
N TYR A 190 2.13 -3.23 6.51
CA TYR A 190 2.92 -2.64 7.57
C TYR A 190 3.02 -3.61 8.75
N TYR A 191 4.20 -3.80 9.27
CA TYR A 191 4.46 -4.70 10.38
C TYR A 191 4.97 -3.95 11.60
N ALA A 192 4.61 -4.43 12.78
CA ALA A 192 5.15 -3.89 14.01
C ALA A 192 6.67 -4.07 14.08
N PRO A 193 7.42 -3.17 14.71
CA PRO A 193 8.84 -3.34 14.96
C PRO A 193 9.13 -4.69 15.64
N GLY A 194 10.11 -5.43 15.11
CA GLY A 194 10.49 -6.75 15.63
C GLY A 194 9.59 -7.92 15.21
N ALA A 195 8.51 -7.70 14.48
CA ALA A 195 7.66 -8.78 13.95
C ALA A 195 8.40 -9.61 12.88
N ASP A 196 8.11 -10.89 12.83
CA ASP A 196 8.54 -11.78 11.75
C ASP A 196 7.59 -11.60 10.55
N MET A 197 7.98 -10.80 9.56
CA MET A 197 7.17 -10.51 8.37
C MET A 197 6.81 -11.74 7.52
N THR A 198 7.32 -12.93 7.85
CA THR A 198 6.98 -14.19 7.19
C THR A 198 5.88 -14.98 7.92
N LYS A 199 5.65 -14.69 9.20
CA LYS A 199 4.73 -15.45 10.07
C LYS A 199 3.68 -14.60 10.72
N ASP A 200 4.04 -13.37 11.09
CA ASP A 200 3.16 -12.48 11.83
C ASP A 200 2.18 -11.79 10.88
N LYS A 201 1.05 -11.35 11.42
CA LYS A 201 0.09 -10.57 10.66
C LYS A 201 0.52 -9.10 10.59
N PRO A 202 0.27 -8.42 9.47
CA PRO A 202 0.50 -6.99 9.38
C PRO A 202 -0.39 -6.23 10.36
N THR A 203 0.09 -5.12 10.87
CA THR A 203 -0.66 -4.20 11.73
C THR A 203 -1.67 -3.37 10.92
N SER A 204 -1.35 -3.11 9.66
CA SER A 204 -2.22 -2.45 8.69
C SER A 204 -1.84 -2.84 7.27
N THR A 205 -2.79 -2.69 6.34
CA THR A 205 -2.58 -2.99 4.92
C THR A 205 -3.25 -1.91 4.07
N THR A 206 -2.50 -1.36 3.12
CA THR A 206 -3.02 -0.53 2.03
C THR A 206 -3.13 -1.39 0.78
N LEU A 207 -4.30 -1.41 0.16
CA LEU A 207 -4.56 -2.18 -1.06
C LEU A 207 -4.63 -1.24 -2.26
N GLY A 208 -4.19 -1.75 -3.41
CA GLY A 208 -4.34 -1.07 -4.68
C GLY A 208 -5.80 -1.02 -5.17
N SER A 209 -6.07 -0.15 -6.11
CA SER A 209 -7.41 0.15 -6.62
C SER A 209 -7.93 -0.85 -7.66
N ARG A 210 -7.06 -1.70 -8.23
CA ARG A 210 -7.43 -2.71 -9.23
C ARG A 210 -7.31 -4.12 -8.68
N GLN A 211 -8.29 -4.97 -8.99
CA GLN A 211 -8.12 -6.42 -8.93
C GLN A 211 -7.26 -6.93 -10.11
N PRO A 212 -6.56 -8.07 -9.95
CA PRO A 212 -5.84 -8.67 -11.06
C PRO A 212 -6.80 -8.94 -12.22
N GLU A 213 -6.39 -8.62 -13.44
CA GLU A 213 -7.08 -9.07 -14.64
C GLU A 213 -7.20 -10.60 -14.61
N PRO A 214 -8.36 -11.17 -14.98
CA PRO A 214 -8.46 -12.60 -15.14
C PRO A 214 -7.41 -13.06 -16.15
N ALA A 215 -6.67 -14.11 -15.82
CA ALA A 215 -5.63 -14.70 -16.67
C ALA A 215 -6.14 -14.87 -18.09
N SER A 216 -5.30 -14.53 -19.07
CA SER A 216 -5.57 -14.69 -20.50
C SER A 216 -6.12 -16.09 -20.81
N PRO A 217 -7.07 -16.23 -21.75
CA PRO A 217 -7.78 -17.48 -22.01
C PRO A 217 -6.81 -18.53 -22.55
N GLY A 218 -6.42 -19.46 -21.71
CA GLY A 218 -5.50 -20.58 -22.00
C GLY A 218 -5.47 -21.63 -20.92
N GLU A 219 -5.93 -21.35 -19.71
CA GLU A 219 -6.10 -22.34 -18.65
C GLU A 219 -7.54 -22.37 -18.17
N THR A 220 -8.16 -23.53 -18.30
CA THR A 220 -9.52 -23.86 -17.96
C THR A 220 -9.78 -23.81 -16.45
N ALA A 221 -9.98 -22.60 -15.92
CA ALA A 221 -10.88 -22.37 -14.81
C ALA A 221 -11.97 -21.45 -15.36
N ALA A 222 -13.19 -21.94 -15.48
CA ALA A 222 -14.30 -21.16 -15.94
C ALA A 222 -14.39 -19.88 -15.10
N PRO A 223 -14.52 -18.68 -15.72
CA PRO A 223 -14.81 -17.49 -14.97
C PRO A 223 -16.13 -17.74 -14.25
N VAL A 224 -16.14 -17.56 -12.93
CA VAL A 224 -17.39 -17.41 -12.22
C VAL A 224 -17.91 -16.04 -12.65
N GLU A 225 -18.61 -16.00 -13.80
CA GLU A 225 -19.52 -14.93 -14.11
C GLU A 225 -20.54 -14.92 -12.98
N TYR A 226 -20.37 -14.01 -12.02
CA TYR A 226 -21.49 -13.55 -11.24
C TYR A 226 -22.38 -12.73 -12.18
N ARG A 227 -23.06 -13.42 -13.08
CA ARG A 227 -24.32 -12.92 -13.58
C ARG A 227 -25.13 -12.68 -12.32
N MET A 228 -25.50 -11.42 -12.03
CA MET A 228 -26.79 -11.24 -11.42
C MET A 228 -27.75 -12.05 -12.31
N GLN A 229 -28.09 -13.26 -11.88
CA GLN A 229 -29.33 -13.79 -12.32
C GLN A 229 -30.33 -12.72 -11.90
N THR A 230 -30.72 -11.88 -12.84
CA THR A 230 -32.12 -11.62 -12.98
C THR A 230 -32.71 -13.01 -13.17
N SER A 231 -32.82 -13.78 -12.08
CA SER A 231 -33.87 -14.73 -12.00
C SER A 231 -35.09 -13.84 -12.25
N ALA A 232 -35.62 -13.92 -13.44
CA ALA A 232 -37.01 -13.83 -13.64
C ALA A 232 -37.62 -14.98 -12.81
N SER A 233 -37.39 -14.96 -11.51
CA SER A 233 -38.28 -15.47 -10.52
C SER A 233 -39.41 -14.51 -10.62
N GLU A 234 -40.50 -15.07 -11.06
CA GLU A 234 -41.83 -14.48 -11.20
C GLU A 234 -42.02 -13.31 -10.27
N PRO A 235 -42.66 -12.23 -10.74
CA PRO A 235 -42.94 -11.09 -9.90
C PRO A 235 -43.71 -11.65 -8.69
N VAL A 236 -43.08 -11.60 -7.54
CA VAL A 236 -43.81 -11.65 -6.30
C VAL A 236 -44.77 -10.50 -6.42
N GLN A 237 -46.06 -10.82 -6.67
CA GLN A 237 -47.16 -9.88 -6.64
C GLN A 237 -47.18 -9.27 -5.24
N GLY A 238 -46.53 -8.18 -5.10
CA GLY A 238 -46.43 -7.35 -3.94
C GLY A 238 -45.91 -6.00 -4.39
N ASN A 239 -46.83 -5.20 -4.99
CA ASN A 239 -46.61 -3.79 -5.33
C ASN A 239 -45.29 -3.43 -6.05
N GLY A 240 -45.28 -3.74 -7.34
CA GLY A 240 -44.56 -3.05 -8.40
C GLY A 240 -43.24 -2.36 -8.03
N LYS A 241 -42.23 -3.08 -7.56
CA LYS A 241 -40.87 -2.55 -7.45
C LYS A 241 -39.88 -3.62 -7.87
N SER A 242 -39.51 -3.52 -9.13
CA SER A 242 -38.36 -4.20 -9.70
C SER A 242 -37.11 -3.83 -8.94
N THR A 243 -36.19 -4.81 -8.80
CA THR A 243 -34.82 -4.65 -8.33
C THR A 243 -34.71 -4.12 -6.90
N GLY A 244 -33.94 -4.78 -6.06
CA GLY A 244 -33.74 -4.47 -4.64
C GLY A 244 -33.19 -3.06 -4.32
N TYR A 245 -33.01 -2.17 -5.31
CA TYR A 245 -32.64 -0.79 -5.10
C TYR A 245 -33.86 0.03 -4.65
N LYS A 246 -33.93 0.32 -3.36
CA LYS A 246 -34.81 1.38 -2.84
C LYS A 246 -34.09 2.70 -3.02
N ALA A 247 -34.81 3.74 -3.45
CA ALA A 247 -34.27 5.09 -3.44
C ALA A 247 -33.65 5.39 -2.06
N PRO A 248 -32.45 5.99 -1.99
CA PRO A 248 -31.82 6.29 -0.72
C PRO A 248 -32.77 7.10 0.17
N VAL A 249 -32.77 6.80 1.46
CA VAL A 249 -33.35 7.70 2.46
C VAL A 249 -32.59 9.01 2.36
N GLN A 250 -33.26 10.15 2.50
CA GLN A 250 -32.68 11.47 2.33
C GLN A 250 -31.33 11.57 3.04
N GLY A 251 -30.24 11.79 2.28
CA GLY A 251 -28.86 11.82 2.76
C GLY A 251 -28.05 10.52 2.54
N HIS A 252 -28.64 9.45 2.02
CA HIS A 252 -27.90 8.24 1.63
C HIS A 252 -27.88 8.10 0.11
N PHE A 253 -26.70 7.94 -0.46
CA PHE A 253 -26.44 7.81 -1.89
C PHE A 253 -26.11 6.37 -2.30
N TYR A 254 -26.38 5.40 -1.42
CA TYR A 254 -26.06 4.00 -1.59
C TYR A 254 -26.88 3.13 -0.63
N GLN A 255 -26.94 1.85 -0.90
CA GLN A 255 -27.47 0.85 0.05
C GLN A 255 -26.50 -0.31 0.19
N VAL A 256 -26.60 -0.98 1.34
CA VAL A 256 -25.92 -2.25 1.58
C VAL A 256 -26.98 -3.33 1.65
N VAL A 257 -26.82 -4.39 0.83
CA VAL A 257 -27.77 -5.50 0.74
C VAL A 257 -27.05 -6.83 0.97
N GLY A 258 -27.78 -7.78 1.58
CA GLY A 258 -27.29 -9.13 1.79
C GLY A 258 -27.44 -10.01 0.55
N GLN A 259 -27.04 -11.26 0.67
CA GLN A 259 -27.13 -12.28 -0.38
C GLN A 259 -28.59 -12.53 -0.82
N ASP A 260 -29.56 -12.31 0.07
CA ASP A 260 -31.00 -12.39 -0.21
C ASP A 260 -31.59 -11.11 -0.83
N GLY A 261 -30.74 -10.15 -1.19
CA GLY A 261 -31.14 -8.86 -1.77
C GLY A 261 -31.83 -7.90 -0.79
N LYS A 262 -31.91 -8.24 0.50
CA LYS A 262 -32.52 -7.36 1.51
C LYS A 262 -31.52 -6.37 2.06
N ALA A 263 -32.01 -5.19 2.43
CA ALA A 263 -31.21 -4.16 3.07
C ALA A 263 -30.62 -4.68 4.37
N MET A 264 -29.33 -4.40 4.57
CA MET A 264 -28.57 -4.76 5.76
C MET A 264 -28.32 -3.53 6.64
N ILE A 265 -28.07 -3.78 7.91
CA ILE A 265 -27.58 -2.78 8.85
C ILE A 265 -26.07 -2.57 8.56
N PHE A 266 -25.67 -1.32 8.46
CA PHE A 266 -24.29 -0.92 8.25
C PHE A 266 -23.94 0.34 9.04
N ALA A 267 -22.68 0.50 9.38
CA ALA A 267 -22.13 1.70 9.99
C ALA A 267 -21.50 2.59 8.92
N THR A 268 -21.60 3.90 9.10
CA THR A 268 -20.93 4.88 8.22
C THR A 268 -20.12 5.88 9.03
N ALA A 269 -18.98 6.27 8.48
CA ALA A 269 -18.20 7.37 9.01
C ALA A 269 -17.64 8.18 7.83
N GLN A 270 -17.74 9.50 7.93
CA GLN A 270 -17.11 10.39 6.96
C GLN A 270 -16.04 11.22 7.66
N LYS A 271 -14.81 11.16 7.15
CA LYS A 271 -13.68 11.94 7.64
C LYS A 271 -12.95 12.56 6.46
N LYS A 272 -12.95 13.88 6.38
CA LYS A 272 -12.40 14.64 5.24
C LYS A 272 -13.08 14.19 3.93
N ASP A 273 -12.29 13.65 3.00
CA ASP A 273 -12.70 13.21 1.67
C ASP A 273 -13.00 11.69 1.58
N VAL A 274 -13.04 11.00 2.70
CA VAL A 274 -13.27 9.55 2.78
C VAL A 274 -14.63 9.27 3.41
N LEU A 275 -15.43 8.45 2.72
CA LEU A 275 -16.65 7.83 3.24
C LEU A 275 -16.36 6.35 3.53
N ALA A 276 -16.37 5.96 4.80
CA ALA A 276 -16.24 4.58 5.22
C ALA A 276 -17.61 3.97 5.49
N ILE A 277 -17.84 2.76 4.98
CA ILE A 277 -19.07 1.98 5.12
C ILE A 277 -18.68 0.60 5.59
N ALA A 278 -19.23 0.10 6.68
CA ALA A 278 -18.88 -1.19 7.23
C ALA A 278 -20.11 -1.98 7.67
N THR A 279 -20.07 -3.29 7.49
CA THR A 279 -21.09 -4.24 7.96
C THR A 279 -20.44 -5.47 8.59
N ASP A 280 -21.12 -6.03 9.59
CA ASP A 280 -20.68 -7.24 10.29
C ASP A 280 -21.24 -8.50 9.60
N SER A 281 -20.84 -8.74 8.36
CA SER A 281 -21.26 -9.88 7.54
C SER A 281 -20.10 -10.41 6.71
N ASP A 282 -20.13 -11.70 6.37
CA ASP A 282 -19.18 -12.30 5.43
C ASP A 282 -19.54 -11.97 3.97
N PHE A 283 -20.82 -11.75 3.69
CA PHE A 283 -21.33 -11.30 2.39
C PHE A 283 -22.02 -9.95 2.52
N ALA A 284 -21.70 -9.03 1.64
CA ALA A 284 -22.47 -7.80 1.46
C ALA A 284 -22.24 -7.20 0.07
N MET A 285 -23.26 -6.57 -0.47
CA MET A 285 -23.19 -5.80 -1.70
C MET A 285 -23.52 -4.34 -1.40
N LEU A 286 -22.57 -3.46 -1.67
CA LEU A 286 -22.75 -2.01 -1.68
C LEU A 286 -23.19 -1.59 -3.09
N THR A 287 -24.33 -0.96 -3.22
CA THR A 287 -24.90 -0.58 -4.53
C THR A 287 -25.46 0.83 -4.52
N GLY A 288 -25.46 1.47 -5.68
CA GLY A 288 -26.00 2.81 -5.87
C GLY A 288 -26.11 3.18 -7.34
N LYS A 289 -26.60 4.39 -7.59
CA LYS A 289 -26.64 4.96 -8.94
C LYS A 289 -25.38 5.78 -9.22
N MET A 290 -24.99 5.86 -10.49
CA MET A 290 -23.86 6.70 -10.90
C MET A 290 -24.10 8.19 -10.64
N GLU A 291 -25.36 8.65 -10.70
CA GLU A 291 -25.72 10.03 -10.33
C GLU A 291 -25.46 10.34 -8.84
N ASP A 292 -25.62 9.34 -7.97
CA ASP A 292 -25.36 9.47 -6.54
C ASP A 292 -23.86 9.58 -6.24
N ILE A 293 -23.00 8.92 -7.04
CA ILE A 293 -21.54 9.09 -6.98
C ILE A 293 -21.13 10.53 -7.30
N GLU A 294 -21.78 11.16 -8.30
CA GLU A 294 -21.54 12.57 -8.60
C GLU A 294 -21.98 13.48 -7.44
N ALA A 295 -23.09 13.14 -6.79
CA ALA A 295 -23.58 13.90 -5.63
C ALA A 295 -22.62 13.78 -4.45
N LEU A 296 -22.09 12.59 -4.14
CA LEU A 296 -21.06 12.38 -3.13
C LEU A 296 -19.78 13.18 -3.43
N ARG A 297 -19.35 13.20 -4.69
CA ARG A 297 -18.19 13.98 -5.13
C ARG A 297 -18.39 15.48 -4.92
N LYS A 298 -19.58 15.99 -5.20
CA LYS A 298 -19.95 17.41 -4.93
C LYS A 298 -19.93 17.75 -3.44
N GLN A 299 -20.15 16.77 -2.57
CA GLN A 299 -20.04 16.91 -1.12
C GLN A 299 -18.59 16.80 -0.60
N GLY A 300 -17.62 16.66 -1.51
CA GLY A 300 -16.19 16.60 -1.18
C GLY A 300 -15.67 15.19 -0.91
N VAL A 301 -16.50 14.16 -1.04
CA VAL A 301 -16.03 12.77 -0.95
C VAL A 301 -15.23 12.43 -2.20
N ARG A 302 -14.06 11.87 -2.02
CA ARG A 302 -13.19 11.40 -3.10
C ARG A 302 -13.02 9.89 -3.09
N ARG A 303 -13.15 9.27 -1.92
CA ARG A 303 -12.93 7.82 -1.73
C ARG A 303 -14.06 7.20 -0.93
N ILE A 304 -14.42 5.99 -1.29
CA ILE A 304 -15.31 5.13 -0.50
C ILE A 304 -14.47 3.95 -0.02
N ILE A 305 -14.55 3.66 1.27
CA ILE A 305 -14.03 2.44 1.88
C ILE A 305 -15.22 1.57 2.24
N PHE A 306 -15.28 0.36 1.71
CA PHE A 306 -16.30 -0.61 2.04
C PHE A 306 -15.69 -1.82 2.73
N ALA A 307 -16.16 -2.15 3.94
CA ALA A 307 -15.64 -3.22 4.75
C ALA A 307 -16.74 -4.22 5.15
N THR A 308 -16.42 -5.50 5.04
CA THR A 308 -17.14 -6.65 5.62
C THR A 308 -16.24 -7.33 6.66
N LYS A 309 -16.67 -8.44 7.24
CA LYS A 309 -15.83 -9.21 8.19
C LYS A 309 -14.49 -9.67 7.59
N ARG A 310 -14.46 -9.98 6.30
CA ARG A 310 -13.31 -10.63 5.65
C ARG A 310 -12.66 -9.82 4.55
N ALA A 311 -13.31 -8.78 4.06
CA ALA A 311 -12.80 -7.97 2.96
C ALA A 311 -12.94 -6.49 3.24
N THR A 312 -11.98 -5.71 2.76
CA THR A 312 -12.05 -4.24 2.74
C THR A 312 -11.59 -3.75 1.38
N SER A 313 -12.38 -2.89 0.77
CA SER A 313 -12.09 -2.31 -0.54
C SER A 313 -12.11 -0.80 -0.46
N THR A 314 -11.22 -0.16 -1.22
CA THR A 314 -11.17 1.29 -1.36
C THR A 314 -11.33 1.67 -2.83
N PHE A 315 -12.21 2.63 -3.11
CA PHE A 315 -12.51 3.11 -4.46
C PHE A 315 -12.38 4.61 -4.55
N LEU A 316 -11.81 5.08 -5.64
CA LEU A 316 -11.90 6.49 -6.01
C LEU A 316 -13.23 6.74 -6.73
N LEU A 317 -13.94 7.81 -6.34
CA LEU A 317 -15.18 8.18 -7.02
C LEU A 317 -14.97 8.53 -8.50
N SER A 318 -13.79 9.03 -8.86
CA SER A 318 -13.40 9.27 -10.26
C SER A 318 -13.38 7.99 -11.08
N GLU A 319 -12.82 6.90 -10.54
CA GLU A 319 -12.75 5.59 -11.21
C GLU A 319 -14.15 4.97 -11.38
N LEU A 320 -15.01 5.12 -10.36
CA LEU A 320 -16.40 4.68 -10.48
C LEU A 320 -17.15 5.44 -11.58
N LEU A 321 -16.92 6.74 -11.71
CA LEU A 321 -17.53 7.58 -12.74
C LEU A 321 -17.03 7.27 -14.16
N GLU A 322 -15.77 6.87 -14.32
CA GLU A 322 -15.23 6.40 -15.61
C GLU A 322 -15.95 5.14 -16.10
N LYS A 323 -16.46 4.33 -15.17
CA LYS A 323 -17.26 3.12 -15.48
C LYS A 323 -18.72 3.41 -15.84
N ARG A 324 -19.15 4.66 -15.88
CA ARG A 324 -20.53 5.05 -16.26
C ARG A 324 -20.92 4.58 -17.65
N ALA A 325 -19.96 4.45 -18.57
CA ALA A 325 -20.19 3.90 -19.90
C ALA A 325 -20.72 2.43 -19.89
N TYR A 326 -20.57 1.74 -18.76
CA TYR A 326 -20.99 0.34 -18.59
C TYR A 326 -22.33 0.17 -17.87
N GLY A 327 -22.96 1.25 -17.39
CA GLY A 327 -24.28 1.19 -16.78
C GLY A 327 -24.59 2.32 -15.79
N GLU A 328 -25.87 2.47 -15.45
CA GLU A 328 -26.36 3.50 -14.53
C GLU A 328 -26.33 3.07 -13.06
N ILE A 329 -26.33 1.75 -12.78
CA ILE A 329 -26.28 1.19 -11.43
C ILE A 329 -24.94 0.49 -11.25
N TRP A 330 -24.23 0.86 -10.20
CA TRP A 330 -23.02 0.19 -9.81
C TRP A 330 -23.23 -0.69 -8.57
N SER A 331 -22.48 -1.76 -8.45
CA SER A 331 -22.47 -2.61 -7.28
C SER A 331 -21.07 -3.13 -6.99
N LEU A 332 -20.74 -3.16 -5.71
CA LEU A 332 -19.52 -3.72 -5.18
C LEU A 332 -19.91 -4.87 -4.26
N ILE A 333 -19.42 -6.04 -4.57
CA ILE A 333 -19.77 -7.29 -3.88
C ILE A 333 -18.56 -7.78 -3.10
N HIS A 334 -18.74 -8.02 -1.80
CA HIS A 334 -17.83 -8.80 -0.99
C HIS A 334 -18.50 -10.13 -0.67
N ASP A 335 -17.86 -11.24 -1.03
CA ASP A 335 -18.26 -12.61 -0.72
C ASP A 335 -17.09 -13.35 -0.08
N GLY A 336 -17.07 -13.35 1.24
CA GLY A 336 -15.90 -13.79 2.00
C GLY A 336 -14.69 -12.89 1.71
N GLU A 337 -13.65 -13.44 1.14
CA GLU A 337 -12.43 -12.72 0.73
C GLU A 337 -12.49 -12.25 -0.73
N ASN A 338 -13.53 -12.67 -1.48
CA ASN A 338 -13.69 -12.28 -2.87
C ASN A 338 -14.35 -10.90 -2.98
N VAL A 339 -13.86 -10.10 -3.91
CA VAL A 339 -14.38 -8.76 -4.19
C VAL A 339 -14.68 -8.65 -5.68
N ALA A 340 -15.88 -8.21 -6.02
CA ALA A 340 -16.29 -7.98 -7.40
C ALA A 340 -16.97 -6.62 -7.57
N PHE A 341 -16.72 -5.95 -8.68
CA PHE A 341 -17.40 -4.74 -9.08
C PHE A 341 -18.24 -5.01 -10.33
N THR A 342 -19.47 -4.57 -10.34
CA THR A 342 -20.37 -4.66 -11.50
C THR A 342 -21.00 -3.31 -11.80
N ALA A 343 -21.21 -3.01 -13.06
CA ALA A 343 -22.07 -1.93 -13.51
C ALA A 343 -23.10 -2.51 -14.48
N VAL A 344 -24.37 -2.20 -14.27
CA VAL A 344 -25.48 -2.79 -15.01
C VAL A 344 -26.24 -1.67 -15.73
N GLU A 345 -26.47 -1.85 -17.03
CA GLU A 345 -27.42 -1.05 -17.78
C GLU A 345 -28.85 -1.34 -17.29
N LYS A 346 -29.71 -0.33 -17.41
CA LYS A 346 -31.10 -0.39 -16.98
C LYS A 346 -31.93 -1.32 -17.88
#